data_f5529e0c29b3f1a322b55f8d760d9373
#
_entry.id   f5529e0c29b3f1a322b55f8d760d9373
#
_cell.length_a   1.000
_cell.length_b   1.000
_cell.length_c   1.000
_cell.angle_alpha   90.00
_cell.angle_beta   90.00
_cell.angle_gamma   90.00
#
_symmetry.space_group_name_H-M   'P 1'
#
loop_
_entity.id
_entity.type
_entity.pdbx_description
1 polymer ?
#
loop_
_entity_poly.entity_id
_entity_poly.type
_entity_poly.pdbx_seq_one_letter_code
_entity_poly.pdbx_strand_id
1 'polypeptide(L)'
;MRTEVMKCEAAEPSTMVRVLAAAALSATLLASTAAADNFFIAAEAPDYNNKVVGNLLANISSVRGPGEAYAVFDWDNTCMFGDISYTSFYYQVDNLNFRFAPEDFESIFSLGYNASSSDICLTNGTNSVLGQDVNGTDVTLATALSETAQDYKVLYESYIAPTYNLTSNSTSNVTLDEIKETAEYLNFRAKISFLLFGLEAMDGGDDHSQCAMKIAMTVFPHLIVGMTEDELKTLIRSSIRWNLGQALEEPTYTSTGDLAVEGSYTKGLRFFNGQESTMRGLRAAGIDVYIISASPQIYAAEAGNLFGLGNMVPKDNVFGVRFKPDDAGLFTAELVENYPITWGPGKATIVTSILEEIHQGAPPVYSSGDTTGDCEMMNTVRDGVVDTNNRLKDNSSCINDFYQKACEYFGTTEPITNNAYLLQGQDQVIGTWITSGFSTKDGVTYESAVTADNGCAAYQFLDL
;
A
#
# COMPACT_ATOMS: atom_id res chain seq x y z
N MET A 1 10.06 50.89 49.89
CA MET A 1 9.61 49.51 49.91
C MET A 1 10.43 48.75 48.86
N ARG A 2 11.44 47.98 49.32
CA ARG A 2 12.29 47.13 48.46
C ARG A 2 11.67 45.75 48.52
N THR A 3 11.35 45.21 47.35
CA THR A 3 10.87 43.82 47.21
C THR A 3 12.07 42.94 46.97
N GLU A 4 12.38 42.08 47.93
CA GLU A 4 13.38 41.03 47.77
C GLU A 4 12.78 39.89 46.91
N VAL A 5 13.51 39.50 45.86
CA VAL A 5 13.20 38.35 45.03
C VAL A 5 13.97 37.15 45.63
N MET A 6 13.23 36.20 46.18
CA MET A 6 13.77 34.92 46.61
C MET A 6 14.18 34.07 45.36
N LYS A 7 15.47 33.73 45.27
CA LYS A 7 15.96 32.71 44.33
C LYS A 7 15.72 31.36 44.94
N CYS A 8 14.90 30.53 44.26
CA CYS A 8 14.86 29.07 44.52
C CYS A 8 16.06 28.43 43.85
N GLU A 9 17.01 27.93 44.65
CA GLU A 9 18.04 27.01 44.19
C GLU A 9 17.42 25.62 44.02
N ALA A 10 17.57 25.07 42.81
CA ALA A 10 17.16 23.71 42.52
C ALA A 10 18.11 22.71 43.16
N ALA A 11 17.62 21.88 44.10
CA ALA A 11 18.36 20.82 44.73
C ALA A 11 18.75 19.75 43.66
N GLU A 12 20.02 19.38 43.63
CA GLU A 12 20.50 18.27 42.80
C GLU A 12 19.84 16.93 43.24
N PRO A 13 19.44 16.07 42.28
CA PRO A 13 18.86 14.78 42.62
C PRO A 13 19.88 13.88 43.33
N SER A 14 19.48 13.30 44.45
CA SER A 14 20.32 12.47 45.30
C SER A 14 20.90 11.28 44.53
N THR A 15 22.11 10.87 44.93
CA THR A 15 22.86 9.73 44.35
C THR A 15 22.01 8.42 44.31
N MET A 16 21.07 8.30 45.24
CA MET A 16 20.16 7.15 45.34
C MET A 16 19.16 7.05 44.17
N VAL A 17 18.70 8.20 43.64
CA VAL A 17 17.80 8.24 42.46
C VAL A 17 18.58 7.85 41.19
N ARG A 18 19.86 8.20 41.09
CA ARG A 18 20.70 7.81 39.94
C ARG A 18 21.01 6.31 39.93
N VAL A 19 21.18 5.67 41.08
CA VAL A 19 21.42 4.22 41.19
C VAL A 19 20.15 3.44 40.87
N LEU A 20 18.94 3.91 41.27
CA LEU A 20 17.71 3.29 40.96
C LEU A 20 17.33 3.44 39.47
N ALA A 21 17.63 4.59 38.84
CA ALA A 21 17.43 4.78 37.42
C ALA A 21 18.37 3.91 36.57
N ALA A 22 19.62 3.77 36.96
CA ALA A 22 20.56 2.88 36.28
C ALA A 22 20.22 1.39 36.45
N ALA A 23 19.72 1.00 37.64
CA ALA A 23 19.27 -0.38 37.87
C ALA A 23 17.96 -0.70 37.10
N ALA A 24 17.03 0.26 36.96
CA ALA A 24 15.84 0.09 36.17
C ALA A 24 16.16 0.01 34.67
N LEU A 25 17.11 0.83 34.17
CA LEU A 25 17.57 0.75 32.78
C LEU A 25 18.26 -0.58 32.47
N SER A 26 19.11 -1.06 33.38
CA SER A 26 19.81 -2.35 33.24
C SER A 26 18.86 -3.54 33.34
N ALA A 27 17.81 -3.47 34.15
CA ALA A 27 16.79 -4.52 34.22
C ALA A 27 15.87 -4.57 32.97
N THR A 28 15.58 -3.40 32.36
CA THR A 28 14.85 -3.33 31.11
C THR A 28 15.68 -3.81 29.91
N LEU A 29 16.99 -3.51 29.88
CA LEU A 29 17.88 -4.04 28.84
C LEU A 29 18.06 -5.56 28.96
N LEU A 30 18.20 -6.10 30.19
CA LEU A 30 18.30 -7.55 30.40
C LEU A 30 17.01 -8.29 30.10
N ALA A 31 15.85 -7.68 30.32
CA ALA A 31 14.57 -8.25 29.95
C ALA A 31 14.35 -8.25 28.42
N SER A 32 14.91 -7.27 27.67
CA SER A 32 14.81 -7.21 26.23
C SER A 32 15.69 -8.24 25.50
N THR A 33 16.88 -8.54 26.04
CA THR A 33 17.78 -9.55 25.46
C THR A 33 17.29 -10.98 25.69
N ALA A 34 16.65 -11.27 26.83
CA ALA A 34 16.07 -12.57 27.09
C ALA A 34 14.77 -12.85 26.28
N ALA A 35 14.09 -11.80 25.81
CA ALA A 35 12.90 -11.95 24.96
C ALA A 35 13.23 -12.24 23.49
N ALA A 36 14.41 -11.83 23.01
CA ALA A 36 14.84 -12.05 21.63
C ALA A 36 15.16 -13.52 21.33
N ASP A 37 15.67 -14.26 22.31
CA ASP A 37 16.07 -15.67 22.15
C ASP A 37 14.90 -16.66 21.99
N ASN A 38 13.64 -16.22 22.19
CA ASN A 38 12.44 -17.05 22.06
C ASN A 38 11.36 -16.41 21.17
N PHE A 39 11.74 -15.53 20.25
CA PHE A 39 10.77 -14.84 19.42
C PHE A 39 10.28 -15.74 18.28
N PHE A 40 9.02 -16.15 18.37
CA PHE A 40 8.30 -16.83 17.30
C PHE A 40 7.66 -15.78 16.39
N ILE A 41 8.07 -15.72 15.12
CA ILE A 41 7.74 -14.60 14.26
C ILE A 41 6.36 -14.77 13.65
N ALA A 42 6.09 -15.86 12.94
CA ALA A 42 4.79 -16.09 12.31
C ALA A 42 4.50 -17.58 12.16
N ALA A 43 3.32 -18.02 12.60
CA ALA A 43 2.89 -19.43 12.43
C ALA A 43 2.69 -19.80 10.97
N GLU A 44 2.34 -18.81 10.14
CA GLU A 44 2.07 -18.99 8.72
C GLU A 44 3.31 -18.83 7.83
N ALA A 45 4.45 -18.41 8.39
CA ALA A 45 5.70 -18.32 7.63
C ALA A 45 6.48 -19.63 7.63
N PRO A 46 7.27 -19.93 6.57
CA PRO A 46 8.20 -21.06 6.57
C PRO A 46 9.14 -21.03 7.77
N ASP A 47 9.43 -22.20 8.35
CA ASP A 47 10.37 -22.32 9.49
C ASP A 47 11.74 -21.70 9.18
N TYR A 48 12.19 -21.81 7.93
CA TYR A 48 13.43 -21.17 7.49
C TYR A 48 13.36 -19.65 7.60
N ASN A 49 12.27 -19.02 7.15
CA ASN A 49 12.08 -17.58 7.26
C ASN A 49 12.09 -17.14 8.73
N ASN A 50 11.33 -17.84 9.58
CA ASN A 50 11.31 -17.58 11.02
C ASN A 50 12.69 -17.65 11.65
N LYS A 51 13.50 -18.65 11.28
CA LYS A 51 14.87 -18.80 11.78
C LYS A 51 15.78 -17.67 11.33
N VAL A 52 15.72 -17.27 10.06
CA VAL A 52 16.57 -16.19 9.51
C VAL A 52 16.22 -14.86 10.16
N VAL A 53 14.93 -14.52 10.26
CA VAL A 53 14.50 -13.27 10.92
C VAL A 53 14.81 -13.31 12.42
N GLY A 54 14.60 -14.45 13.09
CA GLY A 54 15.00 -14.61 14.50
C GLY A 54 16.48 -14.35 14.74
N ASN A 55 17.36 -14.83 13.86
CA ASN A 55 18.81 -14.58 13.93
C ASN A 55 19.12 -13.09 13.69
N LEU A 56 18.45 -12.42 12.76
CA LEU A 56 18.59 -10.98 12.55
C LEU A 56 18.23 -10.22 13.81
N LEU A 57 17.09 -10.54 14.44
CA LEU A 57 16.62 -9.87 15.66
C LEU A 57 17.60 -10.03 16.81
N ALA A 58 18.09 -11.23 17.02
CA ALA A 58 19.09 -11.50 18.06
C ALA A 58 20.39 -10.72 17.81
N ASN A 59 20.87 -10.68 16.57
CA ASN A 59 22.08 -9.93 16.20
C ASN A 59 21.90 -8.42 16.42
N ILE A 60 20.84 -7.83 15.88
CA ILE A 60 20.57 -6.39 16.00
C ILE A 60 20.44 -5.99 17.47
N SER A 61 19.66 -6.72 18.27
CA SER A 61 19.49 -6.45 19.69
C SER A 61 20.81 -6.50 20.49
N SER A 62 21.80 -7.25 20.00
CA SER A 62 23.10 -7.38 20.67
C SER A 62 24.07 -6.25 20.36
N VAL A 63 23.92 -5.55 19.21
CA VAL A 63 24.94 -4.62 18.70
C VAL A 63 24.44 -3.19 18.48
N ARG A 64 23.13 -2.97 18.50
CA ARG A 64 22.52 -1.65 18.26
C ARG A 64 21.57 -1.27 19.38
N GLY A 65 21.49 0.03 19.66
CA GLY A 65 20.51 0.60 20.57
C GLY A 65 19.11 0.70 19.92
N PRO A 66 18.05 0.84 20.75
CA PRO A 66 16.70 1.09 20.25
C PRO A 66 16.65 2.32 19.32
N GLY A 67 16.02 2.19 18.15
CA GLY A 67 15.91 3.25 17.16
C GLY A 67 17.16 3.50 16.30
N GLU A 68 18.24 2.73 16.46
CA GLU A 68 19.43 2.79 15.59
C GLU A 68 19.28 1.94 14.32
N ALA A 69 18.28 1.08 14.27
CA ALA A 69 17.96 0.24 13.14
C ALA A 69 16.50 0.42 12.74
N TYR A 70 16.20 0.23 11.47
CA TYR A 70 14.83 0.31 10.98
C TYR A 70 14.54 -0.71 9.88
N ALA A 71 13.25 -0.97 9.70
CA ALA A 71 12.68 -1.84 8.69
C ALA A 71 11.67 -1.06 7.85
N VAL A 72 11.57 -1.40 6.57
CA VAL A 72 10.64 -0.79 5.62
C VAL A 72 9.75 -1.84 4.98
N PHE A 73 8.46 -1.54 4.88
CA PHE A 73 7.45 -2.44 4.31
C PHE A 73 6.64 -1.70 3.27
N ASP A 74 6.35 -2.37 2.17
CA ASP A 74 5.21 -2.01 1.37
C ASP A 74 3.90 -2.34 2.11
N TRP A 75 2.75 -1.86 1.60
CA TRP A 75 1.46 -2.08 2.23
C TRP A 75 0.60 -3.10 1.49
N ASP A 76 0.19 -2.78 0.26
CA ASP A 76 -0.75 -3.56 -0.52
C ASP A 76 -0.13 -4.86 -1.02
N ASN A 77 -0.78 -5.99 -0.80
CA ASN A 77 -0.27 -7.35 -1.04
C ASN A 77 1.02 -7.73 -0.29
N THR A 78 1.53 -6.84 0.55
CA THR A 78 2.69 -7.09 1.43
C THR A 78 2.26 -7.22 2.89
N CYS A 79 1.51 -6.26 3.44
CA CYS A 79 0.95 -6.31 4.80
C CYS A 79 -0.49 -6.85 4.81
N MET A 80 -1.13 -6.85 3.68
CA MET A 80 -2.48 -7.37 3.47
C MET A 80 -2.59 -7.99 2.08
N PHE A 81 -3.52 -8.91 1.91
CA PHE A 81 -3.91 -9.43 0.61
C PHE A 81 -4.95 -8.51 -0.03
N GLY A 82 -4.69 -8.11 -1.26
CA GLY A 82 -5.48 -7.15 -2.02
C GLY A 82 -4.91 -5.73 -1.94
N ASP A 83 -5.44 -4.87 -2.78
CA ASP A 83 -5.05 -3.47 -2.90
C ASP A 83 -6.12 -2.55 -2.31
N ILE A 84 -5.71 -1.69 -1.38
CA ILE A 84 -6.63 -0.81 -0.67
C ILE A 84 -7.21 0.29 -1.57
N SER A 85 -6.46 0.75 -2.57
CA SER A 85 -6.94 1.74 -3.53
C SER A 85 -8.01 1.15 -4.44
N TYR A 86 -7.75 -0.03 -5.02
CA TYR A 86 -8.72 -0.70 -5.90
C TYR A 86 -9.99 -1.14 -5.16
N THR A 87 -9.84 -1.70 -3.98
CA THR A 87 -11.01 -2.12 -3.18
C THR A 87 -11.80 -0.95 -2.63
N SER A 88 -11.14 0.18 -2.33
CA SER A 88 -11.82 1.42 -1.95
C SER A 88 -12.51 2.07 -3.14
N PHE A 89 -11.94 2.00 -4.32
CA PHE A 89 -12.59 2.43 -5.55
C PHE A 89 -13.91 1.67 -5.76
N TYR A 90 -13.89 0.35 -5.68
CA TYR A 90 -15.14 -0.42 -5.81
C TYR A 90 -16.17 -0.01 -4.76
N TYR A 91 -15.77 0.06 -3.49
CA TYR A 91 -16.66 0.49 -2.40
C TYR A 91 -17.25 1.88 -2.66
N GLN A 92 -16.43 2.81 -3.15
CA GLN A 92 -16.84 4.19 -3.42
C GLN A 92 -17.87 4.26 -4.56
N VAL A 93 -17.65 3.50 -5.64
CA VAL A 93 -18.61 3.39 -6.74
C VAL A 93 -19.88 2.70 -6.28
N ASP A 94 -19.77 1.58 -5.56
CA ASP A 94 -20.91 0.80 -5.08
C ASP A 94 -21.81 1.58 -4.09
N ASN A 95 -21.24 2.61 -3.44
CA ASN A 95 -21.95 3.47 -2.49
C ASN A 95 -22.14 4.92 -3.00
N LEU A 96 -21.75 5.24 -4.22
CA LEU A 96 -21.81 6.59 -4.81
C LEU A 96 -21.13 7.67 -3.93
N ASN A 97 -20.01 7.34 -3.32
CA ASN A 97 -19.30 8.18 -2.36
C ASN A 97 -18.38 9.20 -3.02
N PHE A 98 -18.92 10.19 -3.72
CA PHE A 98 -18.19 11.23 -4.43
C PHE A 98 -18.51 12.63 -3.90
N ARG A 99 -17.58 13.60 -4.12
CA ARG A 99 -17.71 14.99 -3.68
C ARG A 99 -17.52 16.01 -4.80
N PHE A 100 -16.80 15.64 -5.88
CA PHE A 100 -16.59 16.56 -7.00
C PHE A 100 -17.88 16.78 -7.80
N ALA A 101 -18.03 17.97 -8.34
CA ALA A 101 -19.17 18.33 -9.18
C ALA A 101 -19.04 17.72 -10.59
N PRO A 102 -20.16 17.49 -11.30
CA PRO A 102 -20.11 16.92 -12.66
C PRO A 102 -19.27 17.72 -13.65
N GLU A 103 -19.26 19.06 -13.51
CA GLU A 103 -18.47 19.96 -14.34
C GLU A 103 -16.98 19.81 -14.16
N ASP A 104 -16.53 19.25 -13.04
CA ASP A 104 -15.12 19.00 -12.75
C ASP A 104 -14.64 17.63 -13.21
N PHE A 105 -15.56 16.72 -13.57
CA PHE A 105 -15.27 15.33 -13.88
C PHE A 105 -14.17 15.18 -14.95
N GLU A 106 -14.36 15.82 -16.11
CA GLU A 106 -13.39 15.70 -17.20
C GLU A 106 -12.02 16.30 -16.81
N SER A 107 -12.00 17.41 -16.07
CA SER A 107 -10.74 18.03 -15.63
C SER A 107 -9.98 17.16 -14.64
N ILE A 108 -10.69 16.49 -13.74
CA ILE A 108 -10.12 15.58 -12.73
C ILE A 108 -9.47 14.36 -13.40
N PHE A 109 -10.19 13.70 -14.32
CA PHE A 109 -9.72 12.44 -14.92
C PHE A 109 -8.98 12.61 -16.24
N SER A 110 -8.96 13.80 -16.83
CA SER A 110 -7.99 14.13 -17.89
C SER A 110 -6.57 14.35 -17.36
N LEU A 111 -6.39 14.34 -16.03
CA LEU A 111 -5.12 14.52 -15.32
C LEU A 111 -4.43 15.87 -15.63
N GLY A 112 -5.23 16.90 -15.96
CA GLY A 112 -4.69 18.21 -16.37
C GLY A 112 -3.85 18.10 -17.66
N TYR A 113 -4.08 17.09 -18.47
CA TYR A 113 -3.28 16.83 -19.66
C TYR A 113 -3.44 17.97 -20.66
N ASN A 114 -2.46 18.83 -20.63
CA ASN A 114 -2.33 19.92 -21.60
C ASN A 114 -1.46 19.41 -22.74
N ALA A 115 -2.04 19.32 -23.95
CA ALA A 115 -1.33 18.90 -25.17
C ALA A 115 -0.06 19.72 -25.47
N SER A 116 0.21 20.77 -24.72
CA SER A 116 1.40 21.63 -24.82
C SER A 116 2.53 21.25 -23.85
N SER A 117 2.34 20.29 -22.93
CA SER A 117 3.42 19.86 -22.05
C SER A 117 4.36 18.91 -22.80
N SER A 118 5.66 19.05 -22.56
CA SER A 118 6.71 18.17 -23.12
C SER A 118 6.73 16.77 -22.47
N ASP A 119 5.87 16.52 -21.51
CA ASP A 119 5.70 15.23 -20.85
C ASP A 119 4.81 14.33 -21.70
N ILE A 120 5.43 13.35 -22.36
CA ILE A 120 4.86 12.54 -23.45
C ILE A 120 4.22 11.25 -22.93
N CYS A 121 3.44 11.26 -21.85
CA CYS A 121 2.71 10.05 -21.47
C CYS A 121 1.62 9.69 -22.45
N LEU A 122 0.86 10.69 -22.87
CA LEU A 122 -0.22 10.52 -23.82
C LEU A 122 0.16 11.23 -25.14
N THR A 123 0.88 10.55 -26.01
CA THR A 123 1.36 11.13 -27.28
C THR A 123 0.26 11.74 -28.15
N ASN A 124 -0.99 11.28 -27.98
CA ASN A 124 -2.16 11.76 -28.72
C ASN A 124 -3.13 12.57 -27.83
N GLY A 125 -2.76 12.91 -26.58
CA GLY A 125 -3.65 13.59 -25.64
C GLY A 125 -4.93 12.79 -25.39
N THR A 126 -6.07 13.48 -25.39
CA THR A 126 -7.40 12.85 -25.21
C THR A 126 -7.83 11.94 -26.36
N ASN A 127 -7.10 11.93 -27.49
CA ASN A 127 -7.32 10.97 -28.59
C ASN A 127 -6.54 9.65 -28.37
N SER A 128 -5.83 9.49 -27.28
CA SER A 128 -5.18 8.22 -26.94
C SER A 128 -6.22 7.14 -26.72
N VAL A 129 -5.95 5.94 -27.24
CA VAL A 129 -6.83 4.78 -27.11
C VAL A 129 -6.63 4.17 -25.73
N LEU A 130 -7.69 4.05 -24.94
CA LEU A 130 -7.69 3.41 -23.63
C LEU A 130 -7.89 1.90 -23.68
N GLY A 131 -8.60 1.42 -24.70
CA GLY A 131 -8.98 0.03 -24.87
C GLY A 131 -10.00 -0.10 -25.98
N GLN A 132 -10.74 -1.21 -25.98
CA GLN A 132 -11.76 -1.49 -26.98
C GLN A 132 -13.14 -1.68 -26.32
N ASP A 133 -14.19 -1.33 -27.05
CA ASP A 133 -15.56 -1.65 -26.68
C ASP A 133 -15.85 -3.16 -26.84
N VAL A 134 -17.04 -3.60 -26.46
CA VAL A 134 -17.47 -5.01 -26.58
C VAL A 134 -17.50 -5.52 -28.01
N ASN A 135 -17.46 -4.64 -29.03
CA ASN A 135 -17.44 -4.97 -30.45
C ASN A 135 -16.00 -4.94 -31.03
N GLY A 136 -15.00 -4.62 -30.24
CA GLY A 136 -13.62 -4.50 -30.68
C GLY A 136 -13.29 -3.16 -31.35
N THR A 137 -14.09 -2.11 -31.11
CA THR A 137 -13.84 -0.76 -31.60
C THR A 137 -12.97 0.00 -30.61
N ASP A 138 -11.94 0.68 -31.08
CA ASP A 138 -11.05 1.48 -30.22
C ASP A 138 -11.82 2.62 -29.53
N VAL A 139 -11.65 2.72 -28.22
CA VAL A 139 -12.23 3.75 -27.36
C VAL A 139 -11.15 4.73 -26.93
N THR A 140 -11.35 6.01 -27.28
CA THR A 140 -10.41 7.07 -26.89
C THR A 140 -10.72 7.59 -25.49
N LEU A 141 -9.71 8.21 -24.86
CA LEU A 141 -9.87 8.90 -23.56
C LEU A 141 -10.99 9.95 -23.63
N ALA A 142 -11.07 10.74 -24.71
CA ALA A 142 -12.13 11.74 -24.88
C ALA A 142 -13.53 11.10 -24.86
N THR A 143 -13.70 9.98 -25.56
CA THR A 143 -14.99 9.27 -25.59
C THR A 143 -15.33 8.70 -24.23
N ALA A 144 -14.37 8.02 -23.57
CA ALA A 144 -14.58 7.43 -22.25
C ALA A 144 -14.92 8.51 -21.19
N LEU A 145 -14.18 9.64 -21.19
CA LEU A 145 -14.46 10.77 -20.29
C LEU A 145 -15.86 11.32 -20.48
N SER A 146 -16.22 11.70 -21.71
CA SER A 146 -17.51 12.32 -22.01
C SER A 146 -18.69 11.41 -21.66
N GLU A 147 -18.61 10.15 -22.06
CA GLU A 147 -19.67 9.18 -21.80
C GLU A 147 -19.84 8.84 -20.32
N THR A 148 -18.73 8.73 -19.58
CA THR A 148 -18.78 8.49 -18.14
C THR A 148 -19.29 9.72 -17.38
N ALA A 149 -18.88 10.92 -17.80
CA ALA A 149 -19.33 12.19 -17.21
C ALA A 149 -20.85 12.40 -17.35
N GLN A 150 -21.45 11.96 -18.46
CA GLN A 150 -22.89 12.06 -18.66
C GLN A 150 -23.66 11.21 -17.65
N ASP A 151 -23.28 9.93 -17.48
CA ASP A 151 -23.92 9.04 -16.52
C ASP A 151 -23.71 9.56 -15.08
N TYR A 152 -22.47 10.01 -14.76
CA TYR A 152 -22.16 10.62 -13.47
C TYR A 152 -23.02 11.85 -13.17
N LYS A 153 -23.23 12.72 -14.16
CA LYS A 153 -24.06 13.92 -14.00
C LYS A 153 -25.48 13.57 -13.61
N VAL A 154 -26.09 12.58 -14.26
CA VAL A 154 -27.45 12.14 -13.93
C VAL A 154 -27.50 11.59 -12.50
N LEU A 155 -26.53 10.75 -12.12
CA LEU A 155 -26.43 10.21 -10.74
C LEU A 155 -26.22 11.31 -9.72
N TYR A 156 -25.35 12.27 -9.99
CA TYR A 156 -25.06 13.37 -9.10
C TYR A 156 -26.27 14.26 -8.85
N GLU A 157 -26.91 14.73 -9.92
CA GLU A 157 -28.07 15.63 -9.85
C GLU A 157 -29.29 14.94 -9.23
N SER A 158 -29.47 13.65 -9.45
CA SER A 158 -30.63 12.89 -8.98
C SER A 158 -30.47 12.34 -7.56
N TYR A 159 -29.25 11.93 -7.17
CA TYR A 159 -29.05 11.11 -5.99
C TYR A 159 -27.91 11.56 -5.06
N ILE A 160 -26.85 12.19 -5.56
CA ILE A 160 -25.66 12.53 -4.78
C ILE A 160 -25.75 13.93 -4.16
N ALA A 161 -26.03 14.95 -4.95
CA ALA A 161 -26.15 16.33 -4.47
C ALA A 161 -27.54 16.64 -3.94
N PRO A 162 -27.68 17.65 -3.04
CA PRO A 162 -26.67 18.45 -2.37
C PRO A 162 -26.41 18.02 -0.91
N THR A 163 -27.04 16.98 -0.40
CA THR A 163 -27.04 16.59 1.02
C THR A 163 -26.41 15.21 1.24
N TYR A 164 -25.56 14.82 0.33
CA TYR A 164 -24.93 13.51 0.36
C TYR A 164 -24.16 13.26 1.66
N ASN A 165 -24.39 12.09 2.26
CA ASN A 165 -23.73 11.63 3.47
C ASN A 165 -22.96 10.32 3.14
N LEU A 166 -21.66 10.26 3.39
CA LEU A 166 -20.80 9.09 3.19
C LEU A 166 -21.27 7.81 3.92
N THR A 167 -22.15 7.94 4.90
CA THR A 167 -22.64 6.83 5.73
C THR A 167 -24.11 6.47 5.49
N SER A 168 -24.84 7.28 4.73
CA SER A 168 -26.26 7.01 4.41
C SER A 168 -26.58 7.47 2.99
N ASN A 169 -27.09 6.58 2.25
CA ASN A 169 -27.08 6.47 0.81
C ASN A 169 -28.29 7.09 0.13
N SER A 170 -28.66 8.26 0.29
CA SER A 170 -29.38 9.11 -0.65
C SER A 170 -30.01 10.32 0.00
N THR A 171 -30.21 11.33 -0.79
CA THR A 171 -30.93 12.57 -0.46
C THR A 171 -32.39 12.51 -0.91
N SER A 172 -32.75 11.47 -1.64
CA SER A 172 -34.09 11.17 -2.15
C SER A 172 -34.77 10.06 -1.35
N ASN A 173 -36.06 9.90 -1.51
CA ASN A 173 -36.81 8.75 -0.96
C ASN A 173 -36.48 7.42 -1.66
N VAL A 174 -35.44 7.37 -2.50
CA VAL A 174 -34.99 6.21 -3.25
C VAL A 174 -33.82 5.57 -2.49
N THR A 175 -33.88 4.27 -2.31
CA THR A 175 -32.81 3.51 -1.68
C THR A 175 -31.61 3.32 -2.61
N LEU A 176 -30.42 3.05 -2.05
CA LEU A 176 -29.24 2.74 -2.85
C LEU A 176 -29.47 1.52 -3.76
N ASP A 177 -30.17 0.51 -3.27
CA ASP A 177 -30.47 -0.69 -4.05
C ASP A 177 -31.35 -0.36 -5.28
N GLU A 178 -32.33 0.54 -5.12
CA GLU A 178 -33.13 1.02 -6.26
C GLU A 178 -32.29 1.84 -7.26
N ILE A 179 -31.33 2.65 -6.76
CA ILE A 179 -30.41 3.39 -7.64
C ILE A 179 -29.54 2.42 -8.45
N LYS A 180 -29.06 1.35 -7.83
CA LYS A 180 -28.23 0.35 -8.48
C LYS A 180 -28.90 -0.43 -9.61
N GLU A 181 -30.22 -0.37 -9.70
CA GLU A 181 -30.99 -0.96 -10.81
C GLU A 181 -31.21 0.03 -11.97
N THR A 182 -30.81 1.30 -11.82
CA THR A 182 -30.97 2.30 -12.89
C THR A 182 -29.94 2.10 -14.00
N ALA A 183 -30.33 2.46 -15.24
CA ALA A 183 -29.42 2.35 -16.38
C ALA A 183 -28.18 3.23 -16.23
N GLU A 184 -28.36 4.42 -15.68
CA GLU A 184 -27.27 5.38 -15.42
C GLU A 184 -26.24 4.80 -14.46
N TYR A 185 -26.67 4.18 -13.36
CA TYR A 185 -25.74 3.54 -12.43
C TYR A 185 -25.04 2.33 -13.07
N LEU A 186 -25.74 1.46 -13.74
CA LEU A 186 -25.16 0.29 -14.38
C LEU A 186 -24.12 0.67 -15.44
N ASN A 187 -24.41 1.72 -16.23
CA ASN A 187 -23.48 2.25 -17.22
C ASN A 187 -22.28 2.95 -16.56
N PHE A 188 -22.54 3.85 -15.62
CA PHE A 188 -21.48 4.55 -14.88
C PHE A 188 -20.49 3.56 -14.24
N ARG A 189 -21.00 2.54 -13.56
CA ARG A 189 -20.17 1.51 -12.90
C ARG A 189 -19.21 0.83 -13.88
N ALA A 190 -19.66 0.43 -15.06
CA ALA A 190 -18.82 -0.20 -16.07
C ALA A 190 -17.82 0.80 -16.69
N LYS A 191 -18.33 1.97 -17.11
CA LYS A 191 -17.54 3.00 -17.80
C LYS A 191 -16.46 3.62 -16.92
N ILE A 192 -16.73 3.90 -15.63
CA ILE A 192 -15.71 4.49 -14.74
C ILE A 192 -14.57 3.51 -14.48
N SER A 193 -14.86 2.22 -14.33
CA SER A 193 -13.80 1.21 -14.20
C SER A 193 -12.98 1.08 -15.48
N PHE A 194 -13.62 1.00 -16.64
CA PHE A 194 -12.94 0.98 -17.93
C PHE A 194 -12.03 2.21 -18.11
N LEU A 195 -12.52 3.41 -17.77
CA LEU A 195 -11.76 4.66 -17.83
C LEU A 195 -10.51 4.62 -16.95
N LEU A 196 -10.66 4.26 -15.66
CA LEU A 196 -9.56 4.34 -14.70
C LEU A 196 -8.50 3.26 -14.93
N PHE A 197 -8.90 2.02 -15.19
CA PHE A 197 -7.95 0.96 -15.54
C PHE A 197 -7.31 1.17 -16.91
N GLY A 198 -8.05 1.74 -17.87
CA GLY A 198 -7.48 2.15 -19.16
C GLY A 198 -6.41 3.24 -19.01
N LEU A 199 -6.62 4.22 -18.13
CA LEU A 199 -5.61 5.25 -17.81
C LEU A 199 -4.40 4.64 -17.11
N GLU A 200 -4.59 3.75 -16.15
CA GLU A 200 -3.51 3.05 -15.47
C GLU A 200 -2.67 2.21 -16.46
N ALA A 201 -3.32 1.49 -17.36
CA ALA A 201 -2.65 0.67 -18.37
C ALA A 201 -1.83 1.49 -19.40
N MET A 202 -2.04 2.81 -19.47
CA MET A 202 -1.27 3.71 -20.33
C MET A 202 0.11 4.06 -19.76
N ASP A 203 0.46 3.58 -18.58
CA ASP A 203 1.75 3.84 -17.93
C ASP A 203 2.96 3.30 -18.70
N GLY A 204 2.73 2.43 -19.70
CA GLY A 204 3.80 1.84 -20.50
C GLY A 204 4.51 0.67 -19.83
N GLY A 205 3.97 0.14 -18.72
CA GLY A 205 4.53 -1.00 -18.00
C GLY A 205 5.76 -0.61 -17.16
N ASP A 206 6.94 -1.17 -17.47
CA ASP A 206 8.17 -0.90 -16.70
C ASP A 206 8.80 0.49 -16.96
N ASP A 207 8.13 1.37 -17.71
CA ASP A 207 8.61 2.75 -17.91
C ASP A 207 8.37 3.60 -16.67
N HIS A 208 9.41 3.73 -15.86
CA HIS A 208 9.45 4.62 -14.67
C HIS A 208 9.48 6.11 -15.03
N SER A 209 8.96 6.50 -16.19
CA SER A 209 8.85 7.92 -16.52
C SER A 209 7.98 8.63 -15.47
N GLN A 210 8.35 9.88 -15.14
CA GLN A 210 7.59 10.68 -14.16
C GLN A 210 6.12 10.83 -14.54
N CYS A 211 5.86 10.77 -15.82
CA CYS A 211 4.54 10.90 -16.39
C CYS A 211 3.71 9.61 -16.17
N ALA A 212 4.24 8.44 -16.54
CA ALA A 212 3.60 7.16 -16.31
C ALA A 212 3.29 6.94 -14.83
N MET A 213 4.25 7.24 -13.95
CA MET A 213 4.05 7.17 -12.50
C MET A 213 2.92 8.07 -12.01
N LYS A 214 2.81 9.29 -12.53
CA LYS A 214 1.72 10.21 -12.13
C LYS A 214 0.35 9.69 -12.56
N ILE A 215 0.25 9.07 -13.73
CA ILE A 215 -1.01 8.49 -14.19
C ILE A 215 -1.36 7.25 -13.35
N ALA A 216 -0.52 6.23 -13.40
CA ALA A 216 -0.81 4.95 -12.77
C ALA A 216 -1.08 5.05 -11.26
N MET A 217 -0.26 5.85 -10.54
CA MET A 217 -0.35 5.92 -9.08
C MET A 217 -1.39 6.93 -8.56
N THR A 218 -1.97 7.75 -9.41
CA THR A 218 -2.87 8.82 -8.95
C THR A 218 -4.29 8.70 -9.49
N VAL A 219 -4.53 7.88 -10.50
CA VAL A 219 -5.84 7.82 -11.18
C VAL A 219 -7.00 7.45 -10.23
N PHE A 220 -6.85 6.39 -9.44
CA PHE A 220 -7.88 5.98 -8.48
C PHE A 220 -8.03 6.98 -7.32
N PRO A 221 -6.94 7.48 -6.73
CA PRO A 221 -7.03 8.52 -5.73
C PRO A 221 -7.71 9.83 -6.18
N HIS A 222 -7.80 10.13 -7.46
CA HIS A 222 -8.55 11.31 -7.92
C HIS A 222 -10.04 11.28 -7.52
N LEU A 223 -10.58 10.11 -7.20
CA LEU A 223 -11.94 9.97 -6.68
C LEU A 223 -12.19 10.65 -5.32
N ILE A 224 -11.11 11.04 -4.60
CA ILE A 224 -11.22 11.74 -3.31
C ILE A 224 -11.35 13.26 -3.43
N VAL A 225 -11.25 13.80 -4.64
CA VAL A 225 -11.33 15.25 -4.87
C VAL A 225 -12.61 15.83 -4.25
N GLY A 226 -12.45 16.94 -3.55
CA GLY A 226 -13.53 17.62 -2.83
C GLY A 226 -13.84 17.07 -1.43
N MET A 227 -13.17 16.02 -0.98
CA MET A 227 -13.32 15.47 0.39
C MET A 227 -12.42 16.22 1.37
N THR A 228 -12.89 16.37 2.60
CA THR A 228 -12.05 16.71 3.75
C THR A 228 -11.26 15.46 4.21
N GLU A 229 -10.20 15.69 5.00
CA GLU A 229 -9.42 14.58 5.58
C GLU A 229 -10.27 13.65 6.45
N ASP A 230 -11.22 14.18 7.22
CA ASP A 230 -12.09 13.37 8.10
C ASP A 230 -13.12 12.56 7.30
N GLU A 231 -13.66 13.12 6.21
CA GLU A 231 -14.52 12.38 5.30
C GLU A 231 -13.76 11.22 4.65
N LEU A 232 -12.54 11.48 4.17
CA LEU A 232 -11.70 10.47 3.59
C LEU A 232 -11.35 9.34 4.57
N LYS A 233 -10.96 9.68 5.80
CA LYS A 233 -10.74 8.68 6.87
C LYS A 233 -11.98 7.82 7.12
N THR A 234 -13.16 8.45 7.11
CA THR A 234 -14.43 7.74 7.31
C THR A 234 -14.72 6.79 6.15
N LEU A 235 -14.52 7.25 4.92
CA LEU A 235 -14.67 6.45 3.70
C LEU A 235 -13.75 5.22 3.75
N ILE A 236 -12.46 5.42 4.00
CA ILE A 236 -11.46 4.35 3.99
C ILE A 236 -11.73 3.32 5.09
N ARG A 237 -12.05 3.75 6.31
CA ARG A 237 -12.43 2.83 7.40
C ARG A 237 -13.66 2.00 7.04
N SER A 238 -14.65 2.61 6.39
CA SER A 238 -15.87 1.93 5.96
C SER A 238 -15.59 0.94 4.84
N SER A 239 -14.79 1.35 3.85
CA SER A 239 -14.34 0.50 2.75
C SER A 239 -13.60 -0.73 3.25
N ILE A 240 -12.60 -0.55 4.12
CA ILE A 240 -11.81 -1.67 4.65
C ILE A 240 -12.71 -2.65 5.40
N ARG A 241 -13.56 -2.15 6.31
CA ARG A 241 -14.47 -3.02 7.08
C ARG A 241 -15.42 -3.81 6.18
N TRP A 242 -15.93 -3.17 5.14
CA TRP A 242 -16.79 -3.81 4.16
C TRP A 242 -16.02 -4.89 3.40
N ASN A 243 -14.84 -4.57 2.87
CA ASN A 243 -14.01 -5.47 2.08
C ASN A 243 -13.48 -6.67 2.87
N LEU A 244 -13.19 -6.53 4.17
CA LEU A 244 -12.82 -7.65 5.04
C LEU A 244 -13.92 -8.70 5.15
N GLY A 245 -15.19 -8.32 4.98
CA GLY A 245 -16.34 -9.21 4.97
C GLY A 245 -16.71 -9.78 3.60
N GLN A 246 -16.04 -9.36 2.53
CA GLN A 246 -16.34 -9.80 1.17
C GLN A 246 -15.52 -11.03 0.75
N ALA A 247 -16.04 -11.78 -0.23
CA ALA A 247 -15.24 -12.74 -0.97
C ALA A 247 -14.14 -12.01 -1.76
N LEU A 248 -13.02 -12.69 -1.99
CA LEU A 248 -11.97 -12.23 -2.89
C LEU A 248 -12.43 -12.51 -4.32
N GLU A 249 -12.89 -11.51 -5.02
CA GLU A 249 -13.53 -11.62 -6.33
C GLU A 249 -13.13 -10.46 -7.24
N GLU A 250 -13.22 -10.69 -8.53
CA GLU A 250 -13.04 -9.67 -9.57
C GLU A 250 -14.29 -9.55 -10.45
N PRO A 251 -15.39 -8.96 -9.92
CA PRO A 251 -16.62 -8.81 -10.68
C PRO A 251 -16.42 -7.88 -11.88
N THR A 252 -16.96 -8.29 -13.04
CA THR A 252 -16.97 -7.53 -14.29
C THR A 252 -18.38 -7.10 -14.61
N TYR A 253 -18.52 -5.87 -15.08
CA TYR A 253 -19.80 -5.27 -15.46
C TYR A 253 -19.72 -4.70 -16.86
N THR A 254 -20.81 -4.80 -17.62
CA THR A 254 -20.90 -4.32 -19.00
C THR A 254 -21.87 -3.16 -19.08
N SER A 255 -21.47 -2.05 -19.68
CA SER A 255 -22.35 -0.93 -20.02
C SER A 255 -23.12 -1.20 -21.33
N THR A 256 -24.16 -0.41 -21.55
CA THR A 256 -25.01 -0.45 -22.74
C THR A 256 -25.09 0.93 -23.38
N GLY A 257 -25.74 1.05 -24.55
CA GLY A 257 -25.93 2.33 -25.26
C GLY A 257 -24.76 2.66 -26.18
N ASP A 258 -24.42 3.95 -26.26
CA ASP A 258 -23.45 4.48 -27.25
C ASP A 258 -22.03 4.07 -26.98
N LEU A 259 -21.68 3.85 -25.69
CA LEU A 259 -20.41 3.26 -25.26
C LEU A 259 -20.66 1.98 -24.45
N ALA A 260 -20.55 0.84 -25.11
CA ALA A 260 -20.66 -0.48 -24.49
C ALA A 260 -19.27 -1.05 -24.18
N VAL A 261 -18.83 -0.93 -22.92
CA VAL A 261 -17.51 -1.39 -22.43
C VAL A 261 -17.66 -2.31 -21.23
N GLU A 262 -16.62 -3.09 -20.96
CA GLU A 262 -16.50 -3.90 -19.76
C GLU A 262 -15.59 -3.21 -18.75
N GLY A 263 -16.01 -3.17 -17.49
CA GLY A 263 -15.25 -2.67 -16.37
C GLY A 263 -15.18 -3.70 -15.24
N SER A 264 -13.98 -4.05 -14.82
CA SER A 264 -13.73 -5.00 -13.73
C SER A 264 -13.34 -4.27 -12.45
N TYR A 265 -13.55 -4.93 -11.30
CA TYR A 265 -13.22 -4.40 -9.98
C TYR A 265 -12.54 -5.46 -9.14
N THR A 266 -11.65 -5.02 -8.26
CA THR A 266 -11.11 -5.86 -7.20
C THR A 266 -11.96 -5.73 -5.95
N LYS A 267 -12.35 -6.85 -5.36
CA LYS A 267 -13.21 -6.92 -4.18
C LYS A 267 -12.63 -7.88 -3.14
N GLY A 268 -12.74 -7.48 -1.89
CA GLY A 268 -12.28 -8.27 -0.75
C GLY A 268 -10.83 -7.96 -0.34
N LEU A 269 -10.60 -7.99 0.97
CA LEU A 269 -9.29 -7.78 1.59
C LEU A 269 -9.07 -8.82 2.67
N ARG A 270 -7.81 -9.21 2.91
CA ARG A 270 -7.40 -10.01 4.08
C ARG A 270 -6.14 -9.42 4.67
N PHE A 271 -6.04 -9.44 5.98
CA PHE A 271 -4.84 -8.98 6.67
C PHE A 271 -3.89 -10.14 6.94
N PHE A 272 -2.59 -9.93 6.70
CA PHE A 272 -1.58 -10.94 6.94
C PHE A 272 -1.13 -10.91 8.42
N ASN A 273 -1.62 -11.83 9.23
CA ASN A 273 -1.22 -11.97 10.64
C ASN A 273 0.28 -12.26 10.79
N GLY A 274 0.86 -12.97 9.81
CA GLY A 274 2.28 -13.25 9.77
C GLY A 274 3.11 -11.98 9.65
N GLN A 275 2.71 -11.05 8.79
CA GLN A 275 3.41 -9.77 8.64
C GLN A 275 3.28 -8.90 9.89
N GLU A 276 2.10 -8.88 10.52
CA GLU A 276 1.93 -8.22 11.82
C GLU A 276 2.90 -8.80 12.87
N SER A 277 3.00 -10.12 12.93
CA SER A 277 3.89 -10.80 13.87
C SER A 277 5.35 -10.44 13.62
N THR A 278 5.78 -10.35 12.36
CA THR A 278 7.11 -9.89 11.96
C THR A 278 7.37 -8.45 12.43
N MET A 279 6.45 -7.52 12.16
CA MET A 279 6.57 -6.14 12.63
C MET A 279 6.64 -6.04 14.16
N ARG A 280 5.85 -6.85 14.87
CA ARG A 280 5.84 -6.92 16.33
C ARG A 280 7.20 -7.37 16.86
N GLY A 281 7.83 -8.34 16.20
CA GLY A 281 9.16 -8.81 16.55
C GLY A 281 10.24 -7.78 16.31
N LEU A 282 10.22 -7.13 15.17
CA LEU A 282 11.14 -6.04 14.86
C LEU A 282 11.05 -4.93 15.92
N ARG A 283 9.84 -4.50 16.27
CA ARG A 283 9.63 -3.50 17.33
C ARG A 283 10.12 -3.96 18.71
N ALA A 284 9.88 -5.23 19.06
CA ALA A 284 10.35 -5.81 20.33
C ALA A 284 11.90 -5.85 20.40
N ALA A 285 12.57 -6.02 19.27
CA ALA A 285 14.03 -5.94 19.16
C ALA A 285 14.58 -4.50 19.11
N GLY A 286 13.72 -3.48 19.20
CA GLY A 286 14.13 -2.07 19.17
C GLY A 286 14.33 -1.52 17.74
N ILE A 287 13.85 -2.21 16.72
CA ILE A 287 13.92 -1.80 15.32
C ILE A 287 12.68 -0.95 14.99
N ASP A 288 12.89 0.23 14.45
CA ASP A 288 11.78 1.08 14.00
C ASP A 288 11.16 0.53 12.71
N VAL A 289 9.82 0.59 12.63
CA VAL A 289 9.07 0.06 11.49
C VAL A 289 8.43 1.21 10.72
N TYR A 290 8.63 1.19 9.41
CA TYR A 290 8.07 2.16 8.47
C TYR A 290 7.28 1.46 7.37
N ILE A 291 6.20 2.11 6.93
CA ILE A 291 5.42 1.72 5.74
C ILE A 291 5.72 2.70 4.61
N ILE A 292 5.97 2.19 3.41
CA ILE A 292 6.15 3.00 2.19
C ILE A 292 5.25 2.41 1.09
N SER A 293 4.05 2.95 0.96
CA SER A 293 3.00 2.44 0.08
C SER A 293 2.86 3.27 -1.20
N ALA A 294 2.51 2.63 -2.30
CA ALA A 294 2.09 3.31 -3.52
C ALA A 294 0.66 3.90 -3.43
N SER A 295 -0.13 3.43 -2.48
CA SER A 295 -1.44 4.01 -2.16
C SER A 295 -1.31 5.37 -1.47
N PRO A 296 -2.38 6.18 -1.41
CA PRO A 296 -2.38 7.42 -0.65
C PRO A 296 -1.98 7.17 0.81
N GLN A 297 -1.12 8.04 1.35
CA GLN A 297 -0.60 7.90 2.72
C GLN A 297 -1.71 7.70 3.77
N ILE A 298 -2.81 8.42 3.63
CA ILE A 298 -3.94 8.34 4.54
C ILE A 298 -4.63 6.97 4.50
N TYR A 299 -4.62 6.28 3.34
CA TYR A 299 -5.19 4.94 3.19
C TYR A 299 -4.41 3.93 4.02
N ALA A 300 -3.11 3.85 3.83
CA ALA A 300 -2.25 2.94 4.57
C ALA A 300 -2.23 3.25 6.08
N ALA A 301 -2.24 4.54 6.46
CA ALA A 301 -2.27 4.94 7.86
C ALA A 301 -3.59 4.53 8.55
N GLU A 302 -4.74 4.71 7.89
CA GLU A 302 -6.03 4.30 8.44
C GLU A 302 -6.20 2.77 8.49
N ALA A 303 -5.68 2.06 7.50
CA ALA A 303 -5.63 0.61 7.52
C ALA A 303 -4.78 0.10 8.69
N GLY A 304 -3.58 0.63 8.88
CA GLY A 304 -2.72 0.31 10.00
C GLY A 304 -3.40 0.52 11.35
N ASN A 305 -4.14 1.63 11.51
CA ASN A 305 -4.91 1.89 12.73
C ASN A 305 -6.01 0.85 12.96
N LEU A 306 -6.76 0.47 11.91
CA LEU A 306 -7.85 -0.51 12.01
C LEU A 306 -7.34 -1.90 12.38
N PHE A 307 -6.17 -2.28 11.90
CA PHE A 307 -5.54 -3.58 12.22
C PHE A 307 -4.73 -3.56 13.53
N GLY A 308 -4.77 -2.47 14.28
CA GLY A 308 -4.10 -2.37 15.58
C GLY A 308 -2.59 -2.15 15.49
N LEU A 309 -2.09 -1.81 14.30
CA LEU A 309 -0.66 -1.55 14.07
C LEU A 309 -0.21 -0.16 14.57
N GLY A 310 -1.12 0.74 14.93
CA GLY A 310 -0.81 2.12 15.30
C GLY A 310 0.24 2.29 16.41
N ASN A 311 0.39 1.31 17.29
CA ASN A 311 1.45 1.30 18.30
C ASN A 311 2.80 0.76 17.77
N MET A 312 2.79 0.00 16.67
CA MET A 312 3.98 -0.57 16.05
C MET A 312 4.49 0.31 14.92
N VAL A 313 3.56 0.87 14.15
CA VAL A 313 3.84 1.81 13.07
C VAL A 313 3.06 3.11 13.35
N PRO A 314 3.66 4.07 14.07
CA PRO A 314 3.06 5.39 14.26
C PRO A 314 2.69 6.01 12.90
N LYS A 315 1.66 6.84 12.88
CA LYS A 315 1.20 7.48 11.61
C LYS A 315 2.32 8.27 10.90
N ASP A 316 3.27 8.81 11.66
CA ASP A 316 4.40 9.57 11.13
C ASP A 316 5.47 8.65 10.49
N ASN A 317 5.37 7.33 10.69
CA ASN A 317 6.18 6.30 10.06
C ASN A 317 5.50 5.70 8.80
N VAL A 318 4.39 6.28 8.36
CA VAL A 318 3.70 5.86 7.15
C VAL A 318 3.94 6.88 6.04
N PHE A 319 4.50 6.44 4.94
CA PHE A 319 4.74 7.20 3.73
C PHE A 319 3.86 6.64 2.61
N GLY A 320 3.27 7.52 1.83
CA GLY A 320 2.40 7.15 0.72
C GLY A 320 2.25 8.34 -0.23
N VAL A 321 1.53 8.18 -1.31
CA VAL A 321 1.23 9.28 -2.23
C VAL A 321 0.48 10.38 -1.47
N ARG A 322 0.89 11.63 -1.67
CA ARG A 322 0.31 12.80 -0.98
C ARG A 322 -0.39 13.73 -1.95
N PHE A 323 -1.67 13.92 -1.70
CA PHE A 323 -2.48 14.92 -2.39
C PHE A 323 -2.51 16.22 -1.63
N LYS A 324 -2.54 17.33 -2.38
CA LYS A 324 -2.57 18.67 -1.82
C LYS A 324 -4.01 19.07 -1.53
N PRO A 325 -4.33 19.49 -0.29
CA PRO A 325 -5.61 20.15 -0.02
C PRO A 325 -5.58 21.58 -0.53
N ASP A 326 -6.75 22.13 -0.87
CA ASP A 326 -6.95 23.55 -1.12
C ASP A 326 -6.99 24.38 0.18
N ASP A 327 -7.24 25.67 0.06
CA ASP A 327 -7.32 26.59 1.22
C ASP A 327 -8.51 26.29 2.16
N ALA A 328 -9.51 25.53 1.69
CA ALA A 328 -10.63 25.08 2.50
C ALA A 328 -10.36 23.72 3.17
N GLY A 329 -9.23 23.10 2.88
CA GLY A 329 -8.85 21.77 3.39
C GLY A 329 -9.48 20.61 2.62
N LEU A 330 -9.97 20.84 1.40
CA LEU A 330 -10.51 19.82 0.52
C LEU A 330 -9.41 19.25 -0.39
N PHE A 331 -9.33 17.94 -0.52
CA PHE A 331 -8.37 17.33 -1.42
C PHE A 331 -8.60 17.75 -2.88
N THR A 332 -7.50 18.06 -3.55
CA THR A 332 -7.47 18.35 -4.99
C THR A 332 -6.84 17.18 -5.77
N ALA A 333 -6.85 17.27 -7.09
CA ALA A 333 -6.12 16.31 -7.95
C ALA A 333 -4.60 16.61 -8.00
N GLU A 334 -4.12 17.65 -7.32
CA GLU A 334 -2.70 18.01 -7.30
C GLU A 334 -1.93 17.22 -6.26
N LEU A 335 -0.73 16.78 -6.63
CA LEU A 335 0.22 16.17 -5.70
C LEU A 335 0.97 17.24 -4.90
N VAL A 336 1.43 16.86 -3.70
CA VAL A 336 2.32 17.71 -2.90
C VAL A 336 3.64 17.90 -3.64
N GLU A 337 4.02 19.14 -3.91
CA GLU A 337 5.25 19.48 -4.62
C GLU A 337 6.50 19.00 -3.87
N ASN A 338 7.50 18.56 -4.61
CA ASN A 338 8.79 18.09 -4.09
C ASN A 338 8.69 16.88 -3.13
N TYR A 339 7.56 16.20 -3.08
CA TYR A 339 7.40 14.93 -2.39
C TYR A 339 7.40 13.79 -3.43
N PRO A 340 8.20 12.73 -3.23
CA PRO A 340 8.30 11.67 -4.23
C PRO A 340 6.98 10.90 -4.32
N ILE A 341 6.63 10.48 -5.53
CA ILE A 341 5.57 9.48 -5.71
C ILE A 341 6.14 8.15 -5.18
N THR A 342 5.51 7.58 -4.17
CA THR A 342 6.02 6.44 -3.40
C THR A 342 5.81 5.10 -4.11
N TRP A 343 6.32 5.02 -5.35
CA TRP A 343 6.37 3.82 -6.19
C TRP A 343 7.75 3.73 -6.86
N GLY A 344 8.30 2.53 -7.04
CA GLY A 344 9.60 2.30 -7.67
C GLY A 344 10.70 3.18 -7.06
N PRO A 345 11.39 4.00 -7.87
CA PRO A 345 12.46 4.89 -7.40
C PRO A 345 12.02 5.86 -6.30
N GLY A 346 10.73 6.22 -6.26
CA GLY A 346 10.20 7.10 -5.22
C GLY A 346 10.18 6.45 -3.84
N LYS A 347 9.93 5.15 -3.74
CA LYS A 347 10.06 4.41 -2.48
C LYS A 347 11.51 4.41 -1.98
N ALA A 348 12.47 4.16 -2.86
CA ALA A 348 13.89 4.23 -2.52
C ALA A 348 14.31 5.67 -2.11
N THR A 349 13.72 6.70 -2.72
CA THR A 349 13.97 8.10 -2.34
C THR A 349 13.51 8.40 -0.91
N ILE A 350 12.36 7.86 -0.45
CA ILE A 350 11.95 7.96 0.95
C ILE A 350 13.03 7.35 1.87
N VAL A 351 13.54 6.17 1.52
CA VAL A 351 14.59 5.51 2.31
C VAL A 351 15.86 6.37 2.36
N THR A 352 16.40 6.73 1.21
CA THR A 352 17.73 7.35 1.10
C THR A 352 17.77 8.83 1.47
N SER A 353 16.65 9.56 1.31
CA SER A 353 16.60 11.01 1.56
C SER A 353 15.92 11.39 2.86
N ILE A 354 15.12 10.50 3.46
CA ILE A 354 14.37 10.79 4.69
C ILE A 354 14.79 9.83 5.81
N LEU A 355 14.68 8.51 5.58
CA LEU A 355 14.90 7.55 6.65
C LEU A 355 16.38 7.40 7.01
N GLU A 356 17.28 7.39 6.03
CA GLU A 356 18.72 7.39 6.31
C GLU A 356 19.13 8.66 7.07
N GLU A 357 18.55 9.84 6.80
CA GLU A 357 18.81 11.04 7.57
C GLU A 357 18.37 10.89 9.04
N ILE A 358 17.15 10.36 9.27
CA ILE A 358 16.64 10.07 10.62
C ILE A 358 17.55 9.08 11.36
N HIS A 359 18.05 8.06 10.65
CA HIS A 359 18.88 6.99 11.20
C HIS A 359 20.38 7.18 10.95
N GLN A 360 20.86 8.45 10.84
CA GLN A 360 22.28 8.83 10.82
C GLN A 360 23.08 8.18 9.66
N GLY A 361 22.45 7.98 8.51
CA GLY A 361 23.04 7.37 7.31
C GLY A 361 22.99 5.83 7.31
N ALA A 362 22.31 5.21 8.27
CA ALA A 362 22.16 3.77 8.28
C ALA A 362 21.09 3.31 7.25
N PRO A 363 21.37 2.26 6.46
CA PRO A 363 20.37 1.62 5.61
C PRO A 363 19.39 0.76 6.43
N PRO A 364 18.23 0.39 5.85
CA PRO A 364 17.31 -0.54 6.51
C PRO A 364 17.96 -1.91 6.70
N VAL A 365 17.62 -2.57 7.83
CA VAL A 365 18.06 -3.94 8.13
C VAL A 365 17.03 -5.00 7.69
N TYR A 366 15.84 -4.57 7.30
CA TYR A 366 14.77 -5.43 6.80
C TYR A 366 13.91 -4.66 5.81
N SER A 367 13.54 -5.30 4.71
CA SER A 367 12.57 -4.78 3.76
C SER A 367 11.64 -5.89 3.31
N SER A 368 10.35 -5.57 3.11
CA SER A 368 9.37 -6.49 2.54
C SER A 368 8.56 -5.81 1.45
N GLY A 369 8.31 -6.54 0.36
CA GLY A 369 7.56 -6.10 -0.82
C GLY A 369 7.07 -7.27 -1.68
N ASP A 370 6.25 -7.00 -2.71
CA ASP A 370 5.61 -8.03 -3.54
C ASP A 370 5.67 -7.77 -5.05
N THR A 371 6.06 -6.57 -5.48
CA THR A 371 5.93 -6.16 -6.88
C THR A 371 7.11 -5.32 -7.38
N THR A 372 7.12 -5.03 -8.68
CA THR A 372 8.10 -4.17 -9.36
C THR A 372 8.26 -2.81 -8.66
N GLY A 373 7.17 -2.25 -8.13
CA GLY A 373 7.19 -0.99 -7.39
C GLY A 373 8.04 -0.98 -6.10
N ASP A 374 8.51 -2.15 -5.63
CA ASP A 374 9.26 -2.31 -4.39
C ASP A 374 10.75 -2.58 -4.59
N CYS A 375 11.12 -2.96 -5.81
CA CYS A 375 12.48 -3.44 -6.08
C CYS A 375 13.57 -2.47 -5.66
N GLU A 376 13.42 -1.19 -5.95
CA GLU A 376 14.40 -0.17 -5.58
C GLU A 376 14.47 0.03 -4.07
N MET A 377 13.33 0.00 -3.38
CA MET A 377 13.28 0.04 -1.92
C MET A 377 13.98 -1.18 -1.31
N MET A 378 13.64 -2.38 -1.79
CA MET A 378 14.24 -3.64 -1.30
C MET A 378 15.74 -3.69 -1.55
N ASN A 379 16.24 -3.08 -2.64
CA ASN A 379 17.66 -2.95 -2.94
C ASN A 379 18.42 -1.99 -2.02
N THR A 380 17.74 -1.19 -1.18
CA THR A 380 18.42 -0.32 -0.20
C THR A 380 18.94 -1.08 1.02
N VAL A 381 18.47 -2.29 1.29
CA VAL A 381 18.93 -3.13 2.42
C VAL A 381 20.42 -3.43 2.31
N ARG A 382 21.15 -3.30 3.40
CA ARG A 382 22.56 -3.66 3.52
C ARG A 382 22.76 -4.54 4.74
N ASP A 383 23.38 -5.70 4.57
CA ASP A 383 23.67 -6.67 5.65
C ASP A 383 22.40 -6.99 6.47
N GLY A 384 21.30 -7.24 5.79
CA GLY A 384 19.99 -7.43 6.39
C GLY A 384 19.16 -8.52 5.72
N VAL A 385 17.85 -8.42 5.88
CA VAL A 385 16.87 -9.37 5.31
C VAL A 385 15.99 -8.67 4.29
N VAL A 386 15.84 -9.28 3.14
CA VAL A 386 14.90 -8.90 2.09
C VAL A 386 13.87 -10.01 1.98
N ASP A 387 12.64 -9.73 2.37
CA ASP A 387 11.53 -10.67 2.40
C ASP A 387 10.54 -10.35 1.28
N THR A 388 10.28 -11.32 0.42
CA THR A 388 9.48 -11.12 -0.78
C THR A 388 8.20 -11.94 -0.70
N ASN A 389 7.05 -11.28 -0.71
CA ASN A 389 5.77 -11.96 -0.85
C ASN A 389 5.60 -12.46 -2.29
N ASN A 390 5.37 -13.77 -2.43
CA ASN A 390 5.23 -14.41 -3.73
C ASN A 390 3.82 -14.22 -4.29
N ARG A 391 3.63 -13.14 -5.04
CA ARG A 391 2.35 -12.79 -5.68
C ARG A 391 2.16 -13.38 -7.08
N LEU A 392 3.02 -14.28 -7.52
CA LEU A 392 2.95 -14.91 -8.86
C LEU A 392 3.04 -13.88 -10.01
N LYS A 393 4.08 -13.05 -10.01
CA LYS A 393 4.36 -12.10 -11.10
C LYS A 393 4.98 -12.80 -12.31
N ASP A 394 4.82 -12.18 -13.49
CA ASP A 394 5.45 -12.64 -14.70
C ASP A 394 6.98 -12.50 -14.69
N ASN A 395 7.66 -13.15 -15.63
CA ASN A 395 9.12 -13.23 -15.66
C ASN A 395 9.83 -11.90 -16.00
N SER A 396 9.13 -10.91 -16.51
CA SER A 396 9.71 -9.60 -16.85
C SER A 396 9.84 -8.68 -15.64
N SER A 397 9.16 -9.00 -14.55
CA SER A 397 9.19 -8.19 -13.31
C SER A 397 10.51 -8.32 -12.57
N CYS A 398 11.10 -7.21 -12.12
CA CYS A 398 12.33 -7.18 -11.30
C CYS A 398 12.17 -7.95 -9.98
N ILE A 399 10.96 -8.18 -9.49
CA ILE A 399 10.71 -8.97 -8.28
C ILE A 399 11.15 -10.42 -8.44
N ASN A 400 11.22 -10.94 -9.68
CA ASN A 400 11.71 -12.29 -9.94
C ASN A 400 13.20 -12.46 -9.62
N ASP A 401 14.00 -11.38 -9.66
CA ASP A 401 15.39 -11.42 -9.20
C ASP A 401 15.47 -11.72 -7.70
N PHE A 402 14.52 -11.23 -6.92
CA PHE A 402 14.44 -11.52 -5.48
C PHE A 402 13.96 -12.95 -5.24
N TYR A 403 13.02 -13.47 -6.03
CA TYR A 403 12.63 -14.87 -5.97
C TYR A 403 13.83 -15.79 -6.25
N GLN A 404 14.60 -15.50 -7.29
CA GLN A 404 15.81 -16.25 -7.61
C GLN A 404 16.84 -16.19 -6.47
N LYS A 405 17.12 -14.99 -5.94
CA LYS A 405 18.05 -14.83 -4.81
C LYS A 405 17.56 -15.58 -3.57
N ALA A 406 16.26 -15.56 -3.26
CA ALA A 406 15.71 -16.33 -2.15
C ALA A 406 15.94 -17.85 -2.34
N CYS A 407 15.80 -18.36 -3.57
CA CYS A 407 16.09 -19.75 -3.88
C CYS A 407 17.58 -20.11 -3.71
N GLU A 408 18.49 -19.23 -4.14
CA GLU A 408 19.93 -19.41 -4.01
C GLU A 408 20.40 -19.41 -2.55
N TYR A 409 19.77 -18.57 -1.71
CA TYR A 409 20.12 -18.42 -0.29
C TYR A 409 19.41 -19.43 0.62
N PHE A 410 18.42 -20.14 0.12
CA PHE A 410 17.68 -21.11 0.91
C PHE A 410 18.57 -22.19 1.53
N GLY A 411 18.37 -22.43 2.83
CA GLY A 411 19.13 -23.45 3.55
C GLY A 411 20.57 -23.03 3.94
N THR A 412 21.01 -21.80 3.63
CA THR A 412 22.30 -21.30 4.09
C THR A 412 22.25 -21.09 5.61
N THR A 413 23.27 -21.56 6.33
CA THR A 413 23.40 -21.41 7.79
C THR A 413 24.50 -20.41 8.16
N GLU A 414 25.19 -19.86 7.18
CA GLU A 414 26.28 -18.91 7.38
C GLU A 414 25.76 -17.61 8.00
N PRO A 415 26.56 -16.93 8.82
CA PRO A 415 26.24 -15.58 9.29
C PRO A 415 25.93 -14.69 8.08
N ILE A 416 24.93 -13.84 8.18
CA ILE A 416 24.53 -12.89 7.14
C ILE A 416 25.69 -11.92 6.94
N THR A 417 26.63 -12.26 6.07
CA THR A 417 27.71 -11.37 5.62
C THR A 417 27.28 -10.52 4.44
N ASN A 418 26.17 -10.90 3.80
CA ASN A 418 25.42 -10.21 2.75
C ASN A 418 23.94 -10.31 3.09
N ASN A 419 23.08 -9.68 2.28
CA ASN A 419 21.63 -9.77 2.48
C ASN A 419 21.15 -11.21 2.42
N ALA A 420 20.30 -11.60 3.36
CA ALA A 420 19.50 -12.81 3.27
C ALA A 420 18.23 -12.49 2.48
N TYR A 421 17.85 -13.37 1.56
CA TYR A 421 16.64 -13.22 0.74
C TYR A 421 15.66 -14.31 1.13
N LEU A 422 14.42 -13.92 1.43
CA LEU A 422 13.34 -14.80 1.84
C LEU A 422 12.20 -14.75 0.84
N LEU A 423 11.48 -15.85 0.73
CA LEU A 423 10.29 -15.97 -0.09
C LEU A 423 9.11 -16.42 0.79
N GLN A 424 8.05 -15.65 0.81
CA GLN A 424 6.83 -15.93 1.55
C GLN A 424 5.69 -16.26 0.58
N GLY A 425 5.21 -17.48 0.61
CA GLY A 425 4.06 -17.92 -0.19
C GLY A 425 2.73 -17.49 0.44
N GLN A 426 1.71 -17.44 -0.41
CA GLN A 426 0.34 -17.11 -0.01
C GLN A 426 -0.68 -17.97 -0.78
N ASP A 427 -1.80 -18.25 -0.15
CA ASP A 427 -2.96 -18.84 -0.81
C ASP A 427 -3.75 -17.71 -1.52
N GLN A 428 -3.78 -17.78 -2.85
CA GLN A 428 -4.41 -16.74 -3.69
C GLN A 428 -5.95 -16.77 -3.64
N VAL A 429 -6.55 -17.84 -3.10
CA VAL A 429 -8.01 -17.98 -3.00
C VAL A 429 -8.54 -17.40 -1.70
N ILE A 430 -7.85 -17.69 -0.60
CA ILE A 430 -8.30 -17.23 0.74
C ILE A 430 -7.55 -16.01 1.25
N GLY A 431 -6.45 -15.61 0.58
CA GLY A 431 -5.69 -14.41 0.89
C GLY A 431 -4.94 -14.50 2.21
N THR A 432 -4.29 -15.63 2.50
CA THR A 432 -3.49 -15.84 3.70
C THR A 432 -2.07 -16.28 3.34
N TRP A 433 -1.13 -16.01 4.23
CA TRP A 433 0.18 -16.64 4.15
C TRP A 433 0.08 -18.15 4.33
N ILE A 434 1.04 -18.88 3.77
CA ILE A 434 1.20 -20.31 3.96
C ILE A 434 2.65 -20.62 4.37
N THR A 435 2.86 -21.80 4.96
CA THR A 435 4.16 -22.23 5.48
C THR A 435 5.18 -22.60 4.38
N SER A 436 4.90 -22.24 3.13
CA SER A 436 5.75 -22.43 1.95
C SER A 436 6.19 -21.09 1.35
N GLY A 437 7.33 -21.04 0.69
CA GLY A 437 7.74 -19.91 -0.15
C GLY A 437 6.96 -19.82 -1.48
N PHE A 438 6.25 -20.90 -1.87
CA PHE A 438 5.47 -20.94 -3.11
C PHE A 438 3.99 -20.71 -2.84
N SER A 439 3.39 -19.83 -3.61
CA SER A 439 1.97 -19.53 -3.50
C SER A 439 1.09 -20.61 -4.11
N THR A 440 -0.13 -20.73 -3.61
CA THR A 440 -1.14 -21.66 -4.12
C THR A 440 -2.34 -20.89 -4.70
N LYS A 441 -2.93 -21.45 -5.75
CA LYS A 441 -4.20 -21.01 -6.32
C LYS A 441 -5.02 -22.23 -6.68
N ASP A 442 -6.27 -22.30 -6.22
CA ASP A 442 -7.18 -23.45 -6.47
C ASP A 442 -6.59 -24.81 -6.04
N GLY A 443 -5.83 -24.82 -4.95
CA GLY A 443 -5.16 -26.02 -4.43
C GLY A 443 -3.97 -26.50 -5.26
N VAL A 444 -3.55 -25.72 -6.26
CA VAL A 444 -2.35 -25.98 -7.06
C VAL A 444 -1.23 -25.08 -6.59
N THR A 445 -0.06 -25.64 -6.31
CA THR A 445 1.14 -24.87 -6.03
C THR A 445 1.66 -24.27 -7.33
N TYR A 446 1.78 -22.95 -7.35
CA TYR A 446 2.37 -22.23 -8.48
C TYR A 446 3.82 -21.89 -8.16
N GLU A 447 4.70 -22.51 -8.92
CA GLU A 447 6.07 -22.03 -9.06
C GLU A 447 6.01 -20.84 -10.05
N SER A 448 6.63 -19.70 -9.71
CA SER A 448 6.93 -18.74 -10.77
C SER A 448 7.80 -19.45 -11.81
N ALA A 449 7.74 -19.09 -13.07
CA ALA A 449 8.60 -19.74 -14.09
C ALA A 449 10.09 -19.64 -13.74
N VAL A 450 10.50 -18.60 -13.02
CA VAL A 450 11.87 -18.43 -12.50
C VAL A 450 12.23 -19.46 -11.45
N THR A 451 11.30 -19.84 -10.56
CA THR A 451 11.55 -20.83 -9.50
C THR A 451 11.57 -22.25 -10.04
N ALA A 452 10.78 -22.57 -11.07
CA ALA A 452 10.75 -23.89 -11.71
C ALA A 452 12.07 -24.19 -12.45
N ASP A 453 12.61 -23.22 -13.18
CA ASP A 453 13.83 -23.38 -13.98
C ASP A 453 15.12 -23.42 -13.12
N ASN A 454 15.12 -22.83 -11.92
CA ASN A 454 16.31 -22.67 -11.07
C ASN A 454 16.42 -23.68 -9.91
N GLY A 455 15.55 -24.68 -9.84
CA GLY A 455 15.65 -25.73 -8.83
C GLY A 455 15.30 -25.31 -7.41
N CYS A 456 14.43 -24.31 -7.25
CA CYS A 456 13.90 -23.84 -5.97
C CYS A 456 13.00 -24.87 -5.24
N ALA A 457 12.99 -26.10 -5.69
CA ALA A 457 12.25 -27.23 -5.10
C ALA A 457 12.48 -27.40 -3.58
N ALA A 458 13.58 -26.86 -3.05
CA ALA A 458 13.90 -26.94 -1.63
C ALA A 458 12.93 -26.17 -0.73
N TYR A 459 12.28 -25.10 -1.21
CA TYR A 459 11.24 -24.39 -0.43
C TYR A 459 9.94 -25.22 -0.27
N GLN A 460 9.71 -26.21 -1.13
CA GLN A 460 8.53 -27.08 -1.05
C GLN A 460 8.63 -28.17 0.02
N PHE A 461 9.83 -28.51 0.50
CA PHE A 461 10.07 -29.69 1.33
C PHE A 461 10.32 -29.43 2.80
N LEU A 462 10.19 -28.19 3.28
CA LEU A 462 10.36 -27.87 4.69
C LEU A 462 9.08 -27.99 5.53
N ASP A 463 7.98 -28.39 4.93
CA ASP A 463 6.68 -28.59 5.59
C ASP A 463 6.49 -30.04 6.10
N LEU A 464 7.57 -30.76 6.39
CA LEU A 464 7.51 -32.12 6.95
C LEU A 464 8.01 -32.17 8.40
#